data_c2ce23455d2fab72434b05d55a4c8c6c
#
_entry.id   c2ce23455d2fab72434b05d55a4c8c6c
#
_cell.length_a   1.000
_cell.length_b   1.000
_cell.length_c   1.000
_cell.angle_alpha   90.00
_cell.angle_beta   90.00
_cell.angle_gamma   90.00
#
_symmetry.space_group_name_H-M   'P 1'
#
loop_
_entity.id
_entity.type
_entity.pdbx_description
1 polymer ?
#
loop_
_entity_poly.entity_id
_entity_poly.type
_entity_poly.pdbx_seq_one_letter_code
_entity_poly.pdbx_strand_id
1 'polypeptide(L)'
;MILRPAIPPDLWDLSERLRACDLREIALGSGKKPVDALVAAWHSSPLCEAICTDNGAVAGVWGVAPTELPGVGSIWMLASDEIESVAIPFLRACESAVRRTGYTVLVCNPSRANALHLRWLDWLGFHPIGRGDKDFQPYLRHV
;
A
#
# COMPACT_ATOMS: atom_id res chain seq x y z
N MET A 1 -10.71 -14.00 -2.82
CA MET A 1 -9.90 -12.78 -3.08
C MET A 1 -9.28 -12.87 -4.47
N ILE A 2 -9.32 -11.79 -5.20
CA ILE A 2 -8.73 -11.67 -6.54
C ILE A 2 -7.76 -10.49 -6.54
N LEU A 3 -6.53 -10.71 -7.06
CA LEU A 3 -5.58 -9.65 -7.37
C LEU A 3 -5.58 -9.45 -8.89
N ARG A 4 -5.79 -8.24 -9.35
CA ARG A 4 -5.76 -7.89 -10.77
C ARG A 4 -5.19 -6.49 -10.96
N PRO A 5 -4.70 -6.14 -12.17
CA PRO A 5 -4.27 -4.77 -12.42
C PRO A 5 -5.35 -3.76 -12.04
N ALA A 6 -4.94 -2.70 -11.34
CA ALA A 6 -5.84 -1.62 -10.97
C ALA A 6 -6.15 -0.74 -12.18
N ILE A 7 -7.40 -0.35 -12.31
CA ILE A 7 -7.89 0.54 -13.36
C ILE A 7 -8.50 1.81 -12.74
N PRO A 8 -8.61 2.93 -13.47
CA PRO A 8 -9.12 4.18 -12.91
C PRO A 8 -10.43 4.09 -12.13
N PRO A 9 -11.47 3.35 -12.58
CA PRO A 9 -12.69 3.20 -11.79
C PRO A 9 -12.48 2.63 -10.38
N ASP A 10 -11.48 1.76 -10.21
CA ASP A 10 -11.14 1.21 -8.88
C ASP A 10 -10.67 2.31 -7.93
N LEU A 11 -9.89 3.24 -8.44
CA LEU A 11 -9.34 4.35 -7.66
C LEU A 11 -10.44 5.31 -7.20
N TRP A 12 -11.38 5.62 -8.08
CA TRP A 12 -12.50 6.50 -7.77
C TRP A 12 -13.44 5.86 -6.75
N ASP A 13 -13.80 4.61 -6.95
CA ASP A 13 -14.63 3.88 -6.00
C ASP A 13 -13.97 3.78 -4.62
N LEU A 14 -12.70 3.36 -4.58
CA LEU A 14 -11.97 3.22 -3.33
C LEU A 14 -11.79 4.56 -2.61
N SER A 15 -11.58 5.65 -3.35
CA SER A 15 -11.35 6.98 -2.75
C SER A 15 -12.49 7.45 -1.85
N GLU A 16 -13.72 6.98 -2.11
CA GLU A 16 -14.90 7.32 -1.32
C GLU A 16 -15.08 6.43 -0.08
N ARG A 17 -14.30 5.35 0.02
CA ARG A 17 -14.47 4.32 1.04
C ARG A 17 -13.19 3.99 1.81
N LEU A 18 -12.18 4.83 1.75
CA LEU A 18 -10.92 4.61 2.45
C LEU A 18 -11.12 4.54 3.97
N ARG A 19 -10.34 3.67 4.62
CA ARG A 19 -10.28 3.61 6.08
C ARG A 19 -9.87 4.96 6.67
N ALA A 20 -10.36 5.26 7.87
CA ALA A 20 -10.02 6.50 8.57
C ALA A 20 -8.50 6.68 8.75
N CYS A 21 -7.77 5.59 9.05
CA CYS A 21 -6.31 5.63 9.20
C CYS A 21 -5.59 5.97 7.89
N ASP A 22 -6.09 5.49 6.75
CA ASP A 22 -5.52 5.80 5.43
C ASP A 22 -5.82 7.24 5.01
N LEU A 23 -7.03 7.72 5.26
CA LEU A 23 -7.39 9.14 5.05
C LEU A 23 -6.47 10.07 5.85
N ARG A 24 -6.20 9.72 7.10
CA ARG A 24 -5.33 10.48 7.99
C ARG A 24 -3.88 10.48 7.50
N GLU A 25 -3.41 9.33 7.04
CA GLU A 25 -2.06 9.19 6.48
C GLU A 25 -1.87 10.06 5.23
N ILE A 26 -2.84 10.09 4.33
CA ILE A 26 -2.83 10.97 3.16
C ILE A 26 -2.82 12.45 3.59
N ALA A 27 -3.65 12.83 4.54
CA ALA A 27 -3.73 14.21 5.02
C ALA A 27 -2.42 14.68 5.65
N LEU A 28 -1.77 13.84 6.46
CA LEU A 28 -0.49 14.14 7.11
C LEU A 28 0.68 14.11 6.12
N GLY A 29 0.64 13.24 5.11
CA GLY A 29 1.70 13.09 4.12
C GLY A 29 1.64 14.14 3.03
N SER A 30 0.81 13.94 2.04
CA SER A 30 0.72 14.81 0.86
C SER A 30 -0.27 15.96 1.00
N GLY A 31 -1.26 15.85 1.88
CA GLY A 31 -2.37 16.80 1.99
C GLY A 31 -3.32 16.81 0.78
N LYS A 32 -3.15 15.86 -0.14
CA LYS A 32 -4.00 15.75 -1.33
C LYS A 32 -5.41 15.26 -0.97
N LYS A 33 -6.35 15.50 -1.87
CA LYS A 33 -7.64 14.80 -1.82
C LYS A 33 -7.40 13.29 -2.02
N PRO A 34 -8.21 12.41 -1.40
CA PRO A 34 -8.02 10.96 -1.51
C PRO A 34 -7.91 10.44 -2.95
N VAL A 35 -8.79 10.91 -3.84
CA VAL A 35 -8.76 10.49 -5.25
C VAL A 35 -7.47 10.94 -5.93
N ASP A 36 -7.00 12.14 -5.66
CA ASP A 36 -5.77 12.68 -6.25
C ASP A 36 -4.54 11.92 -5.76
N ALA A 37 -4.52 11.54 -4.48
CA ALA A 37 -3.46 10.72 -3.90
C ALA A 37 -3.39 9.33 -4.56
N LEU A 38 -4.55 8.68 -4.74
CA LEU A 38 -4.65 7.38 -5.40
C LEU A 38 -4.21 7.45 -6.87
N VAL A 39 -4.67 8.45 -7.61
CA VAL A 39 -4.30 8.64 -9.02
C VAL A 39 -2.81 8.91 -9.16
N ALA A 40 -2.24 9.76 -8.31
CA ALA A 40 -0.80 10.04 -8.33
C ALA A 40 0.03 8.78 -8.04
N ALA A 41 -0.36 7.99 -7.05
CA ALA A 41 0.30 6.75 -6.71
C ALA A 41 0.20 5.73 -7.85
N TRP A 42 -0.96 5.59 -8.46
CA TRP A 42 -1.19 4.71 -9.61
C TRP A 42 -0.32 5.09 -10.81
N HIS A 43 -0.26 6.38 -11.15
CA HIS A 43 0.59 6.88 -12.25
C HIS A 43 2.07 6.60 -12.01
N SER A 44 2.51 6.66 -10.77
CA SER A 44 3.92 6.46 -10.39
C SER A 44 4.31 5.00 -10.27
N SER A 45 3.35 4.08 -10.31
CA SER A 45 3.55 2.67 -9.98
C SER A 45 3.31 1.77 -11.20
N PRO A 46 4.36 1.35 -11.93
CA PRO A 46 4.22 0.40 -13.04
C PRO A 46 3.56 -0.92 -12.61
N LEU A 47 3.82 -1.38 -11.39
CA LEU A 47 3.08 -2.47 -10.77
C LEU A 47 2.06 -1.88 -9.81
N CYS A 48 0.79 -2.05 -10.12
CA CYS A 48 -0.32 -1.59 -9.30
C CYS A 48 -1.52 -2.53 -9.46
N GLU A 49 -1.97 -3.12 -8.35
CA GLU A 49 -3.02 -4.13 -8.35
C GLU A 49 -4.17 -3.73 -7.41
N ALA A 50 -5.38 -4.02 -7.84
CA ALA A 50 -6.57 -3.97 -7.01
C ALA A 50 -6.73 -5.29 -6.25
N ILE A 51 -7.05 -5.19 -4.97
CA ILE A 51 -7.37 -6.31 -4.09
C ILE A 51 -8.89 -6.38 -4.02
N CYS A 52 -9.46 -7.40 -4.63
CA CYS A 52 -10.91 -7.54 -4.72
C CYS A 52 -11.43 -8.68 -3.84
N THR A 53 -12.61 -8.46 -3.26
CA THR A 53 -13.37 -9.51 -2.58
C THR A 53 -13.93 -10.50 -3.59
N ASP A 54 -14.46 -11.63 -3.14
CA ASP A 54 -15.02 -12.66 -4.01
C ASP A 54 -16.25 -12.19 -4.78
N ASN A 55 -16.96 -11.17 -4.28
CA ASN A 55 -18.09 -10.54 -4.99
C ASN A 55 -17.65 -9.37 -5.90
N GLY A 56 -16.36 -9.15 -6.06
CA GLY A 56 -15.81 -8.14 -6.98
C GLY A 56 -15.65 -6.73 -6.41
N ALA A 57 -15.97 -6.50 -5.13
CA ALA A 57 -15.73 -5.19 -4.51
C ALA A 57 -14.23 -4.94 -4.32
N VAL A 58 -13.80 -3.69 -4.56
CA VAL A 58 -12.40 -3.29 -4.34
C VAL A 58 -12.17 -3.02 -2.87
N ALA A 59 -11.44 -3.91 -2.22
CA ALA A 59 -11.08 -3.79 -0.80
C ALA A 59 -9.83 -2.93 -0.58
N GLY A 60 -8.97 -2.82 -1.59
CA GLY A 60 -7.76 -2.01 -1.53
C GLY A 60 -7.05 -1.96 -2.85
N VAL A 61 -6.06 -1.10 -2.92
CA VAL A 61 -5.11 -1.00 -4.04
C VAL A 61 -3.71 -0.90 -3.45
N TRP A 62 -2.79 -1.64 -4.02
CA TRP A 62 -1.38 -1.58 -3.66
C TRP A 62 -0.52 -1.42 -4.89
N GLY A 63 0.68 -0.92 -4.71
CA GLY A 63 1.60 -0.77 -5.81
C GLY A 63 3.03 -0.51 -5.36
N VAL A 64 3.93 -0.48 -6.34
CA VAL A 64 5.34 -0.17 -6.13
C VAL A 64 5.78 0.86 -7.15
N ALA A 65 6.27 1.98 -6.66
CA ALA A 65 6.86 3.03 -7.47
C ALA A 65 8.39 2.93 -7.45
N PRO A 66 9.08 3.24 -8.56
CA PRO A 66 10.54 3.35 -8.54
C PRO A 66 10.97 4.50 -7.63
N THR A 67 12.18 4.40 -7.09
CA THR A 67 12.84 5.49 -6.37
C THR A 67 14.03 6.00 -7.18
N GLU A 68 14.72 7.03 -6.68
CA GLU A 68 15.96 7.51 -7.29
C GLU A 68 17.11 6.51 -7.21
N LEU A 69 17.02 5.54 -6.30
CA LEU A 69 18.04 4.50 -6.13
C LEU A 69 17.70 3.28 -6.98
N PRO A 70 18.59 2.83 -7.88
CA PRO A 70 18.37 1.63 -8.67
C PRO A 70 18.12 0.39 -7.78
N GLY A 71 17.14 -0.41 -8.16
CA GLY A 71 16.79 -1.64 -7.44
C GLY A 71 15.98 -1.42 -6.16
N VAL A 72 15.67 -0.17 -5.80
CA VAL A 72 14.87 0.18 -4.62
C VAL A 72 13.50 0.67 -5.06
N GLY A 73 12.45 -0.02 -4.63
CA GLY A 73 11.06 0.36 -4.88
C GLY A 73 10.38 0.89 -3.63
N SER A 74 9.45 1.82 -3.79
CA SER A 74 8.58 2.33 -2.73
C SER A 74 7.23 1.64 -2.80
N ILE A 75 6.94 0.77 -1.83
CA ILE A 75 5.68 0.04 -1.76
C ILE A 75 4.64 0.85 -0.98
N TRP A 76 3.40 0.80 -1.43
CA TRP A 76 2.29 1.47 -0.78
C TRP A 76 1.01 0.66 -0.87
N MET A 77 0.07 0.91 0.02
CA MET A 77 -1.26 0.33 0.01
C MET A 77 -2.25 1.30 0.64
N LEU A 78 -3.42 1.41 0.01
CA LEU A 78 -4.57 2.12 0.53
C LEU A 78 -5.78 1.20 0.47
N ALA A 79 -6.61 1.19 1.50
CA ALA A 79 -7.67 0.20 1.63
C ALA A 79 -8.95 0.77 2.23
N SER A 80 -10.06 0.08 1.96
CA SER A 80 -11.33 0.24 2.67
C SER A 80 -11.40 -0.70 3.87
N ASP A 81 -12.43 -0.55 4.69
CA ASP A 81 -12.65 -1.48 5.81
C ASP A 81 -12.90 -2.93 5.37
N GLU A 82 -13.32 -3.13 4.12
CA GLU A 82 -13.51 -4.46 3.53
C GLU A 82 -12.20 -5.27 3.44
N ILE A 83 -11.04 -4.62 3.56
CA ILE A 83 -9.74 -5.32 3.54
C ILE A 83 -9.65 -6.37 4.65
N GLU A 84 -10.33 -6.18 5.76
CA GLU A 84 -10.35 -7.14 6.86
C GLU A 84 -10.94 -8.48 6.43
N SER A 85 -11.93 -8.49 5.55
CA SER A 85 -12.57 -9.70 5.04
C SER A 85 -11.65 -10.55 4.16
N VAL A 86 -10.62 -9.97 3.59
CA VAL A 86 -9.63 -10.63 2.71
C VAL A 86 -8.22 -10.62 3.28
N ALA A 87 -8.06 -10.22 4.54
CA ALA A 87 -6.75 -10.03 5.17
C ALA A 87 -5.88 -11.30 5.12
N ILE A 88 -6.44 -12.46 5.48
CA ILE A 88 -5.67 -13.71 5.50
C ILE A 88 -5.25 -14.17 4.10
N PRO A 89 -6.16 -14.27 3.10
CA PRO A 89 -5.75 -14.58 1.74
C PRO A 89 -4.75 -13.57 1.18
N PHE A 90 -4.93 -12.29 1.48
CA PHE A 90 -4.02 -11.24 1.04
C PHE A 90 -2.63 -11.41 1.64
N LEU A 91 -2.53 -11.63 2.95
CA LEU A 91 -1.25 -11.90 3.61
C LEU A 91 -0.51 -13.09 2.98
N ARG A 92 -1.22 -14.16 2.67
CA ARG A 92 -0.63 -15.33 2.01
C ARG A 92 -0.11 -15.02 0.61
N ALA A 93 -0.76 -14.12 -0.10
CA ALA A 93 -0.36 -13.69 -1.43
C ALA A 93 0.80 -12.66 -1.43
N CYS A 94 0.96 -11.92 -0.32
CA CYS A 94 1.92 -10.81 -0.23
C CYS A 94 3.36 -11.23 -0.51
N GLU A 95 3.80 -12.37 0.00
CA GLU A 95 5.19 -12.83 -0.20
C GLU A 95 5.48 -13.03 -1.69
N SER A 96 4.59 -13.68 -2.41
CA SER A 96 4.70 -13.85 -3.85
C SER A 96 4.60 -12.50 -4.59
N ALA A 97 3.70 -11.63 -4.14
CA ALA A 97 3.53 -10.31 -4.72
C ALA A 97 4.80 -9.46 -4.58
N VAL A 98 5.39 -9.45 -3.40
CA VAL A 98 6.65 -8.74 -3.12
C VAL A 98 7.77 -9.24 -4.03
N ARG A 99 7.91 -10.55 -4.20
CA ARG A 99 8.94 -11.13 -5.10
C ARG A 99 8.70 -10.78 -6.57
N ARG A 100 7.44 -10.67 -6.99
CA ARG A 100 7.09 -10.29 -8.37
C ARG A 100 7.46 -8.84 -8.72
N THR A 101 7.72 -7.99 -7.72
CA THR A 101 8.08 -6.58 -7.97
C THR A 101 9.39 -6.43 -8.74
N GLY A 102 10.30 -7.39 -8.63
CA GLY A 102 11.62 -7.33 -9.27
C GLY A 102 12.63 -6.42 -8.56
N TYR A 103 12.24 -5.73 -7.49
CA TYR A 103 13.17 -4.91 -6.70
C TYR A 103 13.95 -5.77 -5.71
N THR A 104 15.19 -5.36 -5.43
CA THR A 104 16.04 -6.01 -4.42
C THR A 104 15.79 -5.47 -3.02
N VAL A 105 15.31 -4.24 -2.93
CA VAL A 105 14.94 -3.58 -1.68
C VAL A 105 13.61 -2.88 -1.88
N LEU A 106 12.73 -3.03 -0.90
CA LEU A 106 11.48 -2.26 -0.82
C LEU A 106 11.50 -1.37 0.42
N VAL A 107 11.05 -0.13 0.24
CA VAL A 107 10.89 0.84 1.33
C VAL A 107 9.44 1.26 1.44
N CYS A 108 9.04 1.65 2.64
CA CYS A 108 7.72 2.16 2.93
C CYS A 108 7.83 3.20 4.06
N ASN A 109 6.99 4.22 4.01
CA ASN A 109 6.99 5.26 5.05
C ASN A 109 5.58 5.41 5.65
N PRO A 110 5.10 4.41 6.43
CA PRO A 110 3.77 4.44 7.01
C PRO A 110 3.64 5.43 8.16
N SER A 111 2.41 5.87 8.42
CA SER A 111 2.07 6.60 9.63
C SER A 111 2.26 5.71 10.86
N ARG A 112 2.86 6.28 11.91
CA ARG A 112 3.02 5.60 13.21
C ARG A 112 1.68 5.22 13.84
N ALA A 113 0.61 5.94 13.50
CA ALA A 113 -0.73 5.70 14.01
C ALA A 113 -1.49 4.60 13.27
N ASN A 114 -0.98 4.13 12.11
CA ASN A 114 -1.63 3.07 11.33
C ASN A 114 -1.17 1.68 11.82
N ALA A 115 -1.69 1.27 12.99
CA ALA A 115 -1.26 0.05 13.67
C ALA A 115 -1.44 -1.21 12.82
N LEU A 116 -2.51 -1.29 12.03
CA LEU A 116 -2.75 -2.44 11.15
C LEU A 116 -1.68 -2.54 10.06
N HIS A 117 -1.34 -1.42 9.45
CA HIS A 117 -0.29 -1.35 8.43
C HIS A 117 1.07 -1.76 9.00
N LEU A 118 1.42 -1.26 10.20
CA LEU A 118 2.68 -1.62 10.86
C LEU A 118 2.77 -3.12 11.14
N ARG A 119 1.69 -3.75 11.59
CA ARG A 119 1.66 -5.20 11.81
C ARG A 119 1.86 -5.98 10.52
N TRP A 120 1.28 -5.53 9.42
CA TRP A 120 1.48 -6.18 8.12
C TRP A 120 2.92 -6.08 7.65
N LEU A 121 3.53 -4.92 7.82
CA LEU A 121 4.94 -4.72 7.47
C LEU A 121 5.85 -5.62 8.29
N ASP A 122 5.63 -5.72 9.61
CA ASP A 122 6.37 -6.64 10.47
C ASP A 122 6.21 -8.09 10.00
N TRP A 123 4.99 -8.49 9.73
CA TRP A 123 4.70 -9.85 9.28
C TRP A 123 5.37 -10.18 7.93
N LEU A 124 5.48 -9.20 7.04
CA LEU A 124 6.14 -9.31 5.74
C LEU A 124 7.67 -9.22 5.82
N GLY A 125 8.23 -9.11 7.01
CA GLY A 125 9.68 -9.01 7.17
C GLY A 125 10.28 -7.64 6.94
N PHE A 126 9.46 -6.60 6.87
CA PHE A 126 9.95 -5.23 6.91
C PHE A 126 10.38 -4.88 8.32
N HIS A 127 11.39 -4.04 8.45
CA HIS A 127 11.87 -3.53 9.73
C HIS A 127 12.07 -2.02 9.68
N PRO A 128 11.90 -1.31 10.81
CA PRO A 128 12.10 0.12 10.85
C PRO A 128 13.57 0.48 10.60
N ILE A 129 13.78 1.59 9.91
CA ILE A 129 15.10 2.15 9.64
C ILE A 129 15.11 3.63 10.01
N GLY A 130 16.20 4.07 10.64
CA GLY A 130 16.34 5.46 11.07
C GLY A 130 15.30 5.86 12.11
N ARG A 131 15.19 7.16 12.33
CA ARG A 131 14.30 7.73 13.36
C ARG A 131 12.92 8.11 12.81
N GLY A 132 12.82 8.43 11.52
CA GLY A 132 11.64 9.04 10.96
C GLY A 132 11.36 10.41 11.58
N ASP A 133 10.09 10.80 11.60
CA ASP A 133 9.60 11.99 12.30
C ASP A 133 8.50 11.62 13.30
N LYS A 134 7.77 12.61 13.82
CA LYS A 134 6.71 12.37 14.80
C LYS A 134 5.51 11.59 14.23
N ASP A 135 5.25 11.70 12.93
CA ASP A 135 4.08 11.12 12.27
C ASP A 135 4.40 9.86 11.48
N PHE A 136 5.62 9.75 10.91
CA PHE A 136 6.00 8.67 10.01
C PHE A 136 7.27 7.94 10.47
N GLN A 137 7.29 6.63 10.22
CA GLN A 137 8.44 5.77 10.47
C GLN A 137 8.80 5.01 9.20
N PRO A 138 10.00 5.23 8.62
CA PRO A 138 10.45 4.44 7.48
C PRO A 138 10.69 2.98 7.83
N TYR A 139 10.31 2.11 6.91
CA TYR A 139 10.53 0.66 6.95
C TYR A 139 11.22 0.19 5.69
N LEU A 140 11.97 -0.89 5.81
CA LEU A 140 12.74 -1.47 4.72
C LEU A 140 12.68 -2.99 4.78
N ARG A 141 12.67 -3.62 3.60
CA ARG A 141 12.86 -5.06 3.43
C ARG A 141 13.83 -5.34 2.29
N HIS A 142 14.77 -6.24 2.52
CA HIS A 142 15.53 -6.90 1.45
C HIS A 142 14.69 -8.04 0.88
N VAL A 143 14.56 -8.06 -0.42
CA VAL A 143 13.73 -9.04 -1.14
C VAL A 143 14.57 -10.20 -1.64
#